data_dcdcbb8dcdcc698d064c20fa16dd50dd
#
_entry.id   dcdcbb8dcdcc698d064c20fa16dd50dd
#
_cell.length_a   1.000
_cell.length_b   1.000
_cell.length_c   1.000
_cell.angle_alpha   90.00
_cell.angle_beta   90.00
_cell.angle_gamma   90.00
#
_symmetry.space_group_name_H-M   'P 1'
#
loop_
_entity.id
_entity.type
_entity.pdbx_description
1 polymer ?
#
loop_
_entity_poly.entity_id
_entity_poly.type
_entity_poly.pdbx_seq_one_letter_code
_entity_poly.pdbx_strand_id
1 'polypeptide(L)'
;MTEKQKQIVQNVDAHRQQILEAERWLWAHPQTGYTEWEAHEYLAEKFAALGYTLHCAGDIPGFYADIETGKPGPKLCIMGELDALDIANHPESVNGMAHCCGHHAQGAALLGIAAALQAPDALEGLCGGIRLMAVPAEEMIQLAFREELRKKGVIHYLGGKVEFLYRGYFDGVDLALKVHGGNCGKNIDFSCGLGSNGCVAKTIRYKGKSAHAGGAPQNGVNAQYAAMLGLQACNALRETF
;
A
#
# COMPACT_ATOMS: atom_id res chain seq x y z
N MET A 1 18.81 24.36 -4.02
CA MET A 1 17.38 24.53 -3.68
C MET A 1 16.97 25.97 -3.91
N THR A 2 15.81 26.18 -4.53
CA THR A 2 15.18 27.51 -4.62
C THR A 2 14.68 27.97 -3.23
N GLU A 3 14.38 29.26 -3.06
CA GLU A 3 13.81 29.75 -1.78
C GLU A 3 12.50 29.02 -1.43
N LYS A 4 11.65 28.75 -2.43
CA LYS A 4 10.41 27.99 -2.25
C LYS A 4 10.66 26.56 -1.72
N GLN A 5 11.65 25.87 -2.28
CA GLN A 5 12.03 24.54 -1.80
C GLN A 5 12.53 24.57 -0.36
N LYS A 6 13.33 25.59 0.01
CA LYS A 6 13.78 25.76 1.40
C LYS A 6 12.60 26.01 2.33
N GLN A 7 11.63 26.82 1.92
CA GLN A 7 10.43 27.09 2.70
C GLN A 7 9.61 25.82 2.95
N ILE A 8 9.40 25.00 1.92
CA ILE A 8 8.67 23.72 2.06
C ILE A 8 9.40 22.79 3.05
N VAL A 9 10.73 22.68 2.97
CA VAL A 9 11.52 21.90 3.92
C VAL A 9 11.36 22.44 5.35
N GLN A 10 11.41 23.76 5.54
CA GLN A 10 11.19 24.36 6.86
C GLN A 10 9.79 24.09 7.39
N ASN A 11 8.77 24.13 6.52
CA ASN A 11 7.40 23.77 6.91
C ASN A 11 7.30 22.31 7.37
N VAL A 12 7.99 21.37 6.69
CA VAL A 12 8.08 19.97 7.14
C VAL A 12 8.77 19.87 8.48
N ASP A 13 9.92 20.55 8.66
CA ASP A 13 10.68 20.53 9.92
C ASP A 13 9.88 21.11 11.10
N ALA A 14 9.01 22.09 10.86
CA ALA A 14 8.11 22.63 11.87
C ALA A 14 7.11 21.59 12.42
N HIS A 15 6.79 20.56 11.62
CA HIS A 15 5.91 19.46 12.01
C HIS A 15 6.66 18.19 12.41
N ARG A 16 7.98 18.26 12.60
CA ARG A 16 8.84 17.10 12.88
C ARG A 16 8.31 16.22 14.01
N GLN A 17 7.90 16.83 15.12
CA GLN A 17 7.40 16.07 16.28
C GLN A 17 6.14 15.28 15.93
N GLN A 18 5.19 15.91 15.25
CA GLN A 18 3.95 15.28 14.81
C GLN A 18 4.22 14.12 13.84
N ILE A 19 5.18 14.27 12.92
CA ILE A 19 5.58 13.23 11.97
C ILE A 19 6.16 12.02 12.71
N LEU A 20 7.08 12.25 13.67
CA LEU A 20 7.68 11.17 14.45
C LEU A 20 6.69 10.47 15.37
N GLU A 21 5.73 11.20 15.94
CA GLU A 21 4.65 10.60 16.73
C GLU A 21 3.74 9.73 15.86
N ALA A 22 3.41 10.17 14.66
CA ALA A 22 2.62 9.39 13.71
C ALA A 22 3.36 8.13 13.25
N GLU A 23 4.64 8.24 12.95
CA GLU A 23 5.48 7.11 12.57
C GLU A 23 5.48 6.03 13.68
N ARG A 24 5.75 6.41 14.94
CA ARG A 24 5.76 5.51 16.08
C ARG A 24 4.39 4.91 16.37
N TRP A 25 3.34 5.69 16.22
CA TRP A 25 1.98 5.20 16.41
C TRP A 25 1.64 4.12 15.37
N LEU A 26 1.87 4.41 14.09
CA LEU A 26 1.63 3.46 13.00
C LEU A 26 2.48 2.19 13.16
N TRP A 27 3.76 2.31 13.55
CA TRP A 27 4.62 1.17 13.85
C TRP A 27 4.03 0.25 14.92
N ALA A 28 3.43 0.83 15.96
CA ALA A 28 2.87 0.10 17.09
C ALA A 28 1.48 -0.52 16.80
N HIS A 29 0.83 -0.16 15.68
CA HIS A 29 -0.52 -0.62 15.29
C HIS A 29 -0.51 -1.27 13.90
N PRO A 30 0.31 -2.31 13.66
CA PRO A 30 0.40 -2.95 12.35
C PRO A 30 -0.86 -3.75 12.06
N GLN A 31 -1.38 -3.59 10.85
CA GLN A 31 -2.53 -4.35 10.33
C GLN A 31 -2.25 -4.76 8.89
N THR A 32 -2.71 -5.94 8.49
CA THR A 32 -2.50 -6.46 7.14
C THR A 32 -3.53 -5.93 6.15
N GLY A 33 -3.24 -6.10 4.86
CA GLY A 33 -4.03 -5.52 3.78
C GLY A 33 -5.53 -5.77 3.83
N TYR A 34 -6.31 -4.71 3.64
CA TYR A 34 -7.75 -4.57 3.81
C TYR A 34 -8.27 -4.74 5.24
N THR A 35 -7.37 -4.73 6.24
CA THR A 35 -7.76 -4.68 7.66
C THR A 35 -7.18 -3.47 8.39
N GLU A 36 -6.57 -2.52 7.69
CA GLU A 36 -5.83 -1.36 8.20
C GLU A 36 -6.76 -0.24 8.71
N TRP A 37 -7.81 -0.61 9.43
CA TRP A 37 -8.79 0.37 9.90
C TRP A 37 -8.24 1.30 10.96
N GLU A 38 -7.38 0.83 11.86
CA GLU A 38 -6.75 1.69 12.88
C GLU A 38 -5.82 2.72 12.22
N ALA A 39 -4.99 2.31 11.24
CA ALA A 39 -4.14 3.22 10.49
C ALA A 39 -4.97 4.22 9.66
N HIS A 40 -6.06 3.74 9.04
CA HIS A 40 -7.02 4.60 8.33
C HIS A 40 -7.61 5.66 9.23
N GLU A 41 -8.22 5.26 10.36
CA GLU A 41 -8.89 6.15 11.29
C GLU A 41 -7.92 7.17 11.89
N TYR A 42 -6.75 6.71 12.32
CA TYR A 42 -5.71 7.58 12.86
C TYR A 42 -5.28 8.67 11.88
N LEU A 43 -4.94 8.30 10.65
CA LEU A 43 -4.52 9.27 9.63
C LEU A 43 -5.69 10.15 9.19
N ALA A 44 -6.89 9.59 9.02
CA ALA A 44 -8.09 10.35 8.66
C ALA A 44 -8.41 11.44 9.69
N GLU A 45 -8.34 11.13 10.98
CA GLU A 45 -8.50 12.11 12.06
C GLU A 45 -7.47 13.24 11.97
N LYS A 46 -6.20 12.90 11.76
CA LYS A 46 -5.12 13.90 11.62
C LYS A 46 -5.32 14.80 10.40
N PHE A 47 -5.69 14.23 9.26
CA PHE A 47 -5.99 14.99 8.05
C PHE A 47 -7.21 15.89 8.23
N ALA A 48 -8.28 15.40 8.85
CA ALA A 48 -9.46 16.22 9.16
C ALA A 48 -9.12 17.38 10.12
N ALA A 49 -8.28 17.14 11.11
CA ALA A 49 -7.79 18.18 12.03
C ALA A 49 -6.96 19.26 11.31
N LEU A 50 -6.29 18.92 10.21
CA LEU A 50 -5.61 19.87 9.33
C LEU A 50 -6.57 20.58 8.36
N GLY A 51 -7.88 20.27 8.38
CA GLY A 51 -8.88 20.91 7.54
C GLY A 51 -9.11 20.26 6.17
N TYR A 52 -8.56 19.06 5.92
CA TYR A 52 -8.78 18.34 4.67
C TYR A 52 -10.15 17.68 4.61
N THR A 53 -10.79 17.76 3.44
CA THR A 53 -11.96 16.94 3.10
C THR A 53 -11.49 15.60 2.56
N LEU A 54 -11.93 14.51 3.18
CA LEU A 54 -11.50 13.16 2.82
C LEU A 54 -12.52 12.46 1.93
N HIS A 55 -12.03 11.74 0.95
CA HIS A 55 -12.79 10.83 0.10
C HIS A 55 -12.45 9.39 0.50
N CYS A 56 -13.34 8.76 1.26
CA CYS A 56 -13.20 7.40 1.76
C CYS A 56 -14.11 6.44 0.98
N ALA A 57 -13.66 5.19 0.80
CA ALA A 57 -14.47 4.15 0.18
C ALA A 57 -15.61 3.66 1.09
N GLY A 58 -15.39 3.70 2.41
CA GLY A 58 -16.37 3.32 3.43
C GLY A 58 -16.42 1.81 3.74
N ASP A 59 -16.18 0.97 2.75
CA ASP A 59 -16.21 -0.51 2.86
C ASP A 59 -14.80 -1.14 2.88
N ILE A 60 -13.77 -0.37 2.56
CA ILE A 60 -12.35 -0.72 2.70
C ILE A 60 -11.58 0.44 3.31
N PRO A 61 -10.45 0.19 4.01
CA PRO A 61 -9.59 1.24 4.53
C PRO A 61 -8.93 2.06 3.42
N GLY A 62 -8.39 3.23 3.78
CA GLY A 62 -7.74 4.15 2.89
C GLY A 62 -8.65 5.31 2.45
N PHE A 63 -8.03 6.37 1.94
CA PHE A 63 -8.70 7.60 1.52
C PHE A 63 -7.79 8.42 0.61
N TYR A 64 -8.35 9.46 0.02
CA TYR A 64 -7.57 10.55 -0.56
C TYR A 64 -8.14 11.91 -0.16
N ALA A 65 -7.29 12.94 -0.28
CA ALA A 65 -7.65 14.35 -0.15
C ALA A 65 -7.04 15.16 -1.30
N ASP A 66 -7.80 16.05 -1.88
CA ASP A 66 -7.36 16.94 -2.95
C ASP A 66 -7.00 18.33 -2.43
N ILE A 67 -5.94 18.89 -2.97
CA ILE A 67 -5.46 20.25 -2.74
C ILE A 67 -5.40 20.92 -4.11
N GLU A 68 -6.15 22.01 -4.28
CA GLU A 68 -6.18 22.75 -5.54
C GLU A 68 -5.42 24.08 -5.39
N THR A 69 -4.56 24.38 -6.34
CA THR A 69 -3.83 25.67 -6.34
C THR A 69 -4.66 26.84 -6.86
N GLY A 70 -5.85 26.57 -7.40
CA GLY A 70 -6.70 27.55 -8.07
C GLY A 70 -6.22 27.95 -9.47
N LYS A 71 -5.13 27.35 -9.96
CA LYS A 71 -4.56 27.59 -11.29
C LYS A 71 -4.56 26.31 -12.11
N PRO A 72 -4.88 26.36 -13.41
CA PRO A 72 -4.79 25.18 -14.26
C PRO A 72 -3.38 24.58 -14.31
N GLY A 73 -3.30 23.25 -14.32
CA GLY A 73 -2.04 22.51 -14.38
C GLY A 73 -2.22 21.05 -14.06
N PRO A 74 -1.16 20.25 -14.06
CA PRO A 74 -1.22 18.84 -13.79
C PRO A 74 -1.57 18.54 -12.32
N LYS A 75 -2.22 17.40 -12.08
CA LYS A 75 -2.49 16.88 -10.74
C LYS A 75 -1.47 15.79 -10.38
N LEU A 76 -0.73 16.04 -9.31
CA LEU A 76 0.23 15.11 -8.73
C LEU A 76 -0.43 14.32 -7.59
N CYS A 77 -0.44 12.99 -7.68
CA CYS A 77 -0.81 12.12 -6.57
C CYS A 77 0.45 11.73 -5.78
N ILE A 78 0.45 11.96 -4.48
CA ILE A 78 1.47 11.48 -3.54
C ILE A 78 0.82 10.39 -2.69
N MET A 79 1.41 9.19 -2.70
CA MET A 79 0.84 8.00 -2.04
C MET A 79 1.67 7.57 -0.84
N GLY A 80 0.98 7.12 0.22
CA GLY A 80 1.52 6.32 1.31
C GLY A 80 0.71 5.04 1.46
N GLU A 81 1.37 3.94 1.69
CA GLU A 81 0.78 2.62 1.93
C GLU A 81 0.49 2.43 3.41
N LEU A 82 -0.54 1.64 3.75
CA LEU A 82 -1.01 1.50 5.13
C LEU A 82 -0.67 0.16 5.76
N ASP A 83 -0.52 -0.89 4.95
CA ASP A 83 -0.47 -2.26 5.43
C ASP A 83 0.89 -2.68 5.98
N ALA A 84 0.84 -3.67 6.86
CA ALA A 84 1.98 -4.36 7.47
C ALA A 84 2.08 -5.79 6.96
N LEU A 85 3.18 -6.45 7.28
CA LEU A 85 3.43 -7.85 6.98
C LEU A 85 3.01 -8.76 8.15
N ASP A 86 2.52 -9.95 7.80
CA ASP A 86 2.30 -11.06 8.73
C ASP A 86 3.66 -11.75 8.97
N ILE A 87 4.31 -11.41 10.08
CA ILE A 87 5.67 -11.86 10.41
C ILE A 87 5.87 -12.00 11.92
N ALA A 88 5.37 -13.11 12.47
CA ALA A 88 5.38 -13.37 13.91
C ALA A 88 6.79 -13.45 14.53
N ASN A 89 7.80 -13.77 13.74
CA ASN A 89 9.18 -13.92 14.22
C ASN A 89 9.97 -12.60 14.26
N HIS A 90 9.38 -11.48 13.86
CA HIS A 90 10.06 -10.18 13.99
C HIS A 90 10.15 -9.78 15.47
N PRO A 91 11.33 -9.27 15.96
CA PRO A 91 11.52 -8.93 17.37
C PRO A 91 10.50 -7.92 17.91
N GLU A 92 10.00 -7.03 17.07
CA GLU A 92 9.00 -6.00 17.41
C GLU A 92 7.63 -6.31 16.81
N SER A 93 7.34 -7.60 16.60
CA SER A 93 6.03 -8.02 16.11
C SER A 93 4.92 -7.70 17.13
N VAL A 94 3.84 -7.11 16.67
CA VAL A 94 2.61 -6.87 17.45
C VAL A 94 1.51 -7.77 16.88
N ASN A 95 1.00 -8.68 17.68
CA ASN A 95 -0.02 -9.66 17.25
C ASN A 95 0.37 -10.46 15.98
N GLY A 96 1.66 -10.74 15.82
CA GLY A 96 2.18 -11.47 14.64
C GLY A 96 2.46 -10.60 13.42
N MET A 97 2.27 -9.29 13.51
CA MET A 97 2.44 -8.35 12.38
C MET A 97 3.54 -7.33 12.67
N ALA A 98 4.22 -6.83 11.62
CA ALA A 98 5.18 -5.75 11.73
C ALA A 98 5.31 -4.96 10.41
N HIS A 99 5.62 -3.66 10.51
CA HIS A 99 5.81 -2.76 9.37
C HIS A 99 7.22 -2.88 8.75
N CYS A 100 7.69 -4.10 8.46
CA CYS A 100 9.03 -4.35 7.94
C CYS A 100 9.29 -3.74 6.55
N CYS A 101 8.26 -3.48 5.77
CA CYS A 101 8.36 -2.83 4.47
C CYS A 101 8.48 -1.30 4.55
N GLY A 102 8.22 -0.71 5.72
CA GLY A 102 8.38 0.73 5.94
C GLY A 102 7.15 1.58 5.63
N HIS A 103 5.96 0.98 5.47
CA HIS A 103 4.72 1.70 5.14
C HIS A 103 4.29 2.68 6.23
N HIS A 104 4.57 2.38 7.51
CA HIS A 104 4.37 3.31 8.64
C HIS A 104 5.09 4.65 8.42
N ALA A 105 6.32 4.61 7.92
CA ALA A 105 7.08 5.82 7.61
C ALA A 105 6.49 6.58 6.42
N GLN A 106 5.92 5.86 5.44
CA GLN A 106 5.19 6.49 4.33
C GLN A 106 3.92 7.21 4.81
N GLY A 107 3.13 6.58 5.68
CA GLY A 107 1.94 7.18 6.29
C GLY A 107 2.29 8.45 7.08
N ALA A 108 3.35 8.40 7.89
CA ALA A 108 3.86 9.56 8.62
C ALA A 108 4.38 10.67 7.69
N ALA A 109 5.10 10.32 6.63
CA ALA A 109 5.55 11.27 5.62
C ALA A 109 4.37 11.93 4.89
N LEU A 110 3.34 11.17 4.54
CA LEU A 110 2.12 11.69 3.92
C LEU A 110 1.44 12.73 4.82
N LEU A 111 1.34 12.45 6.13
CA LEU A 111 0.83 13.41 7.12
C LEU A 111 1.72 14.65 7.22
N GLY A 112 3.04 14.47 7.22
CA GLY A 112 3.99 15.58 7.24
C GLY A 112 3.87 16.49 6.02
N ILE A 113 3.69 15.93 4.83
CA ILE A 113 3.43 16.67 3.61
C ILE A 113 2.09 17.41 3.73
N ALA A 114 1.04 16.75 4.20
CA ALA A 114 -0.26 17.37 4.43
C ALA A 114 -0.14 18.58 5.35
N ALA A 115 0.53 18.43 6.49
CA ALA A 115 0.73 19.52 7.43
C ALA A 115 1.55 20.69 6.84
N ALA A 116 2.64 20.39 6.13
CA ALA A 116 3.50 21.39 5.51
C ALA A 116 2.80 22.20 4.42
N LEU A 117 1.86 21.59 3.69
CA LEU A 117 1.09 22.24 2.63
C LEU A 117 -0.04 23.14 3.18
N GLN A 118 -0.36 23.10 4.47
CA GLN A 118 -1.28 24.02 5.13
C GLN A 118 -0.65 25.40 5.46
N ALA A 119 0.68 25.53 5.35
CA ALA A 119 1.32 26.82 5.54
C ALA A 119 0.79 27.86 4.52
N PRO A 120 0.55 29.13 4.91
CA PRO A 120 -0.15 30.12 4.08
C PRO A 120 0.44 30.28 2.67
N ASP A 121 1.76 30.18 2.54
CA ASP A 121 2.45 30.40 1.26
C ASP A 121 2.84 29.09 0.56
N ALA A 122 2.44 27.92 1.10
CA ALA A 122 2.91 26.64 0.60
C ALA A 122 2.59 26.40 -0.87
N LEU A 123 1.40 26.81 -1.32
CA LEU A 123 0.92 26.63 -2.69
C LEU A 123 1.22 27.82 -3.61
N GLU A 124 1.81 28.92 -3.09
CA GLU A 124 2.11 30.10 -3.88
C GLU A 124 3.10 29.79 -5.01
N GLY A 125 2.78 30.24 -6.21
CA GLY A 125 3.58 29.99 -7.42
C GLY A 125 3.42 28.61 -8.04
N LEU A 126 2.66 27.70 -7.42
CA LEU A 126 2.31 26.40 -7.99
C LEU A 126 1.06 26.50 -8.89
N CYS A 127 0.88 25.52 -9.77
CA CYS A 127 -0.29 25.34 -10.61
C CYS A 127 -0.69 23.86 -10.60
N GLY A 128 -1.97 23.58 -10.96
CA GLY A 128 -2.55 22.25 -10.92
C GLY A 128 -3.03 21.90 -9.52
N GLY A 129 -2.96 20.62 -9.18
CA GLY A 129 -3.44 20.08 -7.90
C GLY A 129 -2.50 19.03 -7.32
N ILE A 130 -2.72 18.73 -6.03
CA ILE A 130 -2.04 17.64 -5.33
C ILE A 130 -3.12 16.74 -4.74
N ARG A 131 -3.05 15.43 -5.00
CA ARG A 131 -3.83 14.40 -4.32
C ARG A 131 -2.94 13.69 -3.33
N LEU A 132 -3.28 13.75 -2.05
CA LEU A 132 -2.63 12.95 -1.01
C LEU A 132 -3.49 11.70 -0.79
N MET A 133 -2.87 10.51 -0.91
CA MET A 133 -3.62 9.25 -0.93
C MET A 133 -3.01 8.23 0.02
N ALA A 134 -3.81 7.76 0.96
CA ALA A 134 -3.48 6.65 1.86
C ALA A 134 -4.05 5.35 1.26
N VAL A 135 -3.19 4.44 0.81
CA VAL A 135 -3.55 3.26 0.03
C VAL A 135 -3.48 2.00 0.88
N PRO A 136 -4.52 1.15 0.94
CA PRO A 136 -4.47 -0.13 1.64
C PRO A 136 -3.81 -1.23 0.80
N ALA A 137 -3.50 -2.37 1.44
CA ALA A 137 -3.31 -3.68 0.81
C ALA A 137 -2.29 -3.72 -0.34
N GLU A 138 -1.09 -3.17 -0.13
CA GLU A 138 0.00 -3.25 -1.11
C GLU A 138 0.62 -4.65 -1.13
N GLU A 139 0.87 -5.22 0.05
CA GLU A 139 1.51 -6.52 0.23
C GLU A 139 0.59 -7.66 -0.23
N MET A 140 1.06 -8.50 -1.13
CA MET A 140 0.27 -9.59 -1.71
C MET A 140 0.25 -10.83 -0.81
N ILE A 141 -0.18 -10.66 0.43
CA ILE A 141 -0.32 -11.69 1.46
C ILE A 141 -1.79 -11.97 1.79
N GLN A 142 -2.07 -12.99 2.58
CA GLN A 142 -3.41 -13.39 3.03
C GLN A 142 -4.44 -13.49 1.89
N LEU A 143 -4.04 -14.07 0.76
CA LEU A 143 -4.84 -14.12 -0.46
C LEU A 143 -6.20 -14.80 -0.27
N ALA A 144 -6.29 -15.80 0.62
CA ALA A 144 -7.56 -16.47 0.90
C ALA A 144 -8.61 -15.52 1.49
N PHE A 145 -8.20 -14.63 2.42
CA PHE A 145 -9.05 -13.59 2.98
C PHE A 145 -9.51 -12.60 1.91
N ARG A 146 -8.58 -12.12 1.08
CA ARG A 146 -8.89 -11.19 -0.01
C ARG A 146 -9.83 -11.81 -1.06
N GLU A 147 -9.68 -13.10 -1.35
CA GLU A 147 -10.60 -13.83 -2.21
C GLU A 147 -12.02 -13.91 -1.62
N GLU A 148 -12.15 -14.02 -0.30
CA GLU A 148 -13.47 -13.96 0.35
C GLU A 148 -14.09 -12.56 0.27
N LEU A 149 -13.30 -11.49 0.42
CA LEU A 149 -13.76 -10.12 0.19
C LEU A 149 -14.23 -9.93 -1.26
N ARG A 150 -13.48 -10.46 -2.22
CA ARG A 150 -13.84 -10.42 -3.63
C ARG A 150 -15.14 -11.17 -3.94
N LYS A 151 -15.33 -12.36 -3.37
CA LYS A 151 -16.58 -13.13 -3.51
C LYS A 151 -17.79 -12.42 -2.91
N LYS A 152 -17.58 -11.67 -1.84
CA LYS A 152 -18.62 -10.84 -1.21
C LYS A 152 -18.89 -9.53 -1.97
N GLY A 153 -18.11 -9.22 -3.02
CA GLY A 153 -18.23 -7.98 -3.78
C GLY A 153 -17.71 -6.74 -3.06
N VAL A 154 -16.95 -6.90 -1.96
CA VAL A 154 -16.32 -5.79 -1.24
C VAL A 154 -15.15 -5.23 -2.04
N ILE A 155 -14.37 -6.09 -2.69
CA ILE A 155 -13.26 -5.71 -3.55
C ILE A 155 -13.36 -6.41 -4.91
N HIS A 156 -12.76 -5.82 -5.94
CA HIS A 156 -12.61 -6.41 -7.27
C HIS A 156 -11.19 -6.92 -7.48
N TYR A 157 -10.21 -6.25 -6.90
CA TYR A 157 -8.79 -6.55 -7.03
C TYR A 157 -8.14 -6.83 -5.67
N LEU A 158 -7.17 -7.74 -5.67
CA LEU A 158 -6.50 -8.16 -4.44
C LEU A 158 -5.52 -7.10 -3.91
N GLY A 159 -5.01 -6.21 -4.76
CA GLY A 159 -4.09 -5.13 -4.39
C GLY A 159 -4.79 -3.78 -4.34
N GLY A 160 -4.52 -2.99 -3.29
CA GLY A 160 -5.23 -1.74 -3.02
C GLY A 160 -5.05 -0.66 -4.08
N LYS A 161 -3.86 -0.50 -4.67
CA LYS A 161 -3.65 0.47 -5.76
C LYS A 161 -4.53 0.15 -6.97
N VAL A 162 -4.64 -1.13 -7.34
CA VAL A 162 -5.47 -1.56 -8.46
C VAL A 162 -6.95 -1.44 -8.13
N GLU A 163 -7.34 -1.71 -6.89
CA GLU A 163 -8.71 -1.49 -6.42
C GLU A 163 -9.07 0.00 -6.42
N PHE A 164 -8.16 0.88 -5.99
CA PHE A 164 -8.35 2.33 -6.03
C PHE A 164 -8.42 2.86 -7.46
N LEU A 165 -7.60 2.30 -8.37
CA LEU A 165 -7.70 2.62 -9.79
C LEU A 165 -9.08 2.25 -10.35
N TYR A 166 -9.58 1.05 -10.02
CA TYR A 166 -10.90 0.59 -10.41
C TYR A 166 -12.04 1.48 -9.86
N ARG A 167 -11.88 1.99 -8.63
CA ARG A 167 -12.84 2.90 -7.98
C ARG A 167 -12.75 4.35 -8.46
N GLY A 168 -11.89 4.67 -9.43
CA GLY A 168 -11.73 6.02 -9.96
C GLY A 168 -10.90 6.96 -9.08
N TYR A 169 -10.20 6.45 -8.06
CA TYR A 169 -9.40 7.28 -7.15
C TYR A 169 -8.17 7.91 -7.83
N PHE A 170 -7.83 7.47 -9.02
CA PHE A 170 -6.79 8.07 -9.86
C PHE A 170 -7.34 8.95 -10.98
N ASP A 171 -8.67 9.14 -11.05
CA ASP A 171 -9.26 9.97 -12.10
C ASP A 171 -8.77 11.42 -11.96
N GLY A 172 -8.31 11.97 -13.08
CA GLY A 172 -7.73 13.31 -13.16
C GLY A 172 -6.30 13.44 -12.59
N VAL A 173 -5.65 12.34 -12.23
CA VAL A 173 -4.23 12.32 -11.81
C VAL A 173 -3.35 12.18 -13.05
N ASP A 174 -2.40 13.10 -13.25
CA ASP A 174 -1.43 13.09 -14.35
C ASP A 174 -0.13 12.39 -13.98
N LEU A 175 0.28 12.49 -12.71
CA LEU A 175 1.51 11.94 -12.17
C LEU A 175 1.25 11.30 -10.82
N ALA A 176 1.90 10.17 -10.55
CA ALA A 176 1.87 9.53 -9.23
C ALA A 176 3.28 9.33 -8.69
N LEU A 177 3.48 9.67 -7.42
CA LEU A 177 4.74 9.55 -6.71
C LEU A 177 4.55 8.75 -5.43
N LYS A 178 5.49 7.85 -5.16
CA LYS A 178 5.63 7.14 -3.90
C LYS A 178 7.09 7.14 -3.48
N VAL A 179 7.35 7.37 -2.20
CA VAL A 179 8.67 7.20 -1.60
C VAL A 179 8.65 5.88 -0.83
N HIS A 180 9.67 5.04 -1.02
CA HIS A 180 9.76 3.75 -0.37
C HIS A 180 11.17 3.55 0.21
N GLY A 181 11.25 3.01 1.43
CA GLY A 181 12.50 2.58 2.02
C GLY A 181 13.15 1.48 1.18
N GLY A 182 14.47 1.51 1.04
CA GLY A 182 15.18 0.50 0.29
C GLY A 182 16.68 0.58 0.50
N ASN A 183 17.39 -0.45 0.05
CA ASN A 183 18.85 -0.46 0.06
C ASN A 183 19.37 0.08 -1.29
N CYS A 184 19.67 1.35 -1.33
CA CYS A 184 20.23 2.00 -2.52
C CYS A 184 21.74 1.77 -2.70
N GLY A 185 22.38 1.03 -1.79
CA GLY A 185 23.83 0.81 -1.81
C GLY A 185 24.60 1.86 -0.98
N LYS A 186 25.93 1.69 -0.95
CA LYS A 186 26.79 2.62 -0.19
C LYS A 186 26.86 3.98 -0.88
N ASN A 187 26.73 5.05 -0.10
CA ASN A 187 26.82 6.44 -0.53
C ASN A 187 25.71 6.92 -1.51
N ILE A 188 24.55 6.25 -1.49
CA ILE A 188 23.36 6.70 -2.23
C ILE A 188 22.25 6.91 -1.22
N ASP A 189 21.87 8.17 -1.00
CA ASP A 189 20.80 8.52 -0.07
C ASP A 189 19.42 8.35 -0.71
N PHE A 190 19.29 8.66 -1.99
CA PHE A 190 18.05 8.54 -2.77
C PHE A 190 18.33 8.05 -4.18
N SER A 191 17.41 7.26 -4.72
CA SER A 191 17.38 6.91 -6.14
C SER A 191 15.98 7.12 -6.71
N CYS A 192 15.88 7.49 -7.96
CA CYS A 192 14.60 7.64 -8.66
C CYS A 192 14.68 7.05 -10.07
N GLY A 193 13.53 6.80 -10.68
CA GLY A 193 13.44 6.27 -12.04
C GLY A 193 13.78 4.80 -12.16
N LEU A 194 13.80 4.07 -11.04
CA LEU A 194 13.94 2.61 -11.04
C LEU A 194 12.62 1.97 -11.49
N GLY A 195 12.72 0.94 -12.34
CA GLY A 195 11.60 0.08 -12.64
C GLY A 195 11.20 -0.75 -11.43
N SER A 196 9.96 -1.24 -11.41
CA SER A 196 9.50 -2.23 -10.44
C SER A 196 9.06 -3.50 -11.13
N ASN A 197 9.18 -4.63 -10.44
CA ASN A 197 8.63 -5.89 -10.92
C ASN A 197 7.11 -5.89 -10.75
N GLY A 198 6.40 -6.46 -11.74
CA GLY A 198 4.99 -6.76 -11.61
C GLY A 198 4.78 -8.06 -10.83
N CYS A 199 3.60 -8.21 -10.22
CA CYS A 199 3.19 -9.42 -9.54
C CYS A 199 1.83 -9.90 -10.05
N VAL A 200 1.72 -11.19 -10.33
CA VAL A 200 0.44 -11.85 -10.64
C VAL A 200 0.27 -13.02 -9.67
N ALA A 201 -0.62 -12.88 -8.69
CA ALA A 201 -0.96 -13.96 -7.79
C ALA A 201 -2.05 -14.87 -8.38
N LYS A 202 -1.85 -16.17 -8.29
CA LYS A 202 -2.81 -17.19 -8.75
C LYS A 202 -3.00 -18.26 -7.70
N THR A 203 -4.25 -18.62 -7.43
CA THR A 203 -4.59 -19.79 -6.61
C THR A 203 -4.98 -20.94 -7.51
N ILE A 204 -4.24 -22.04 -7.44
CA ILE A 204 -4.51 -23.25 -8.21
C ILE A 204 -5.02 -24.32 -7.25
N ARG A 205 -6.22 -24.86 -7.53
CA ARG A 205 -6.82 -25.94 -6.73
C ARG A 205 -6.89 -27.22 -7.54
N TYR A 206 -6.19 -28.25 -7.07
CA TYR A 206 -6.27 -29.59 -7.63
C TYR A 206 -7.36 -30.40 -6.88
N LYS A 207 -8.30 -30.96 -7.62
CA LYS A 207 -9.39 -31.78 -7.06
C LYS A 207 -9.04 -33.25 -7.19
N GLY A 208 -9.01 -33.96 -6.08
CA GLY A 208 -8.83 -35.41 -6.02
C GLY A 208 -10.11 -36.14 -5.75
N LYS A 209 -10.03 -37.49 -5.74
CA LYS A 209 -11.09 -38.40 -5.37
C LYS A 209 -10.51 -39.45 -4.43
N SER A 210 -11.11 -39.58 -3.26
CA SER A 210 -10.72 -40.63 -2.30
C SER A 210 -11.07 -42.00 -2.78
N ALA A 211 -10.20 -42.99 -2.51
CA ALA A 211 -10.47 -44.41 -2.69
C ALA A 211 -9.74 -45.22 -1.62
N HIS A 212 -10.20 -46.45 -1.37
CA HIS A 212 -9.55 -47.36 -0.43
C HIS A 212 -8.22 -47.83 -1.02
N ALA A 213 -7.11 -47.53 -0.36
CA ALA A 213 -5.75 -47.75 -0.87
C ALA A 213 -5.43 -49.26 -1.10
N GLY A 214 -5.95 -50.13 -0.26
CA GLY A 214 -5.73 -51.61 -0.35
C GLY A 214 -6.78 -52.35 -1.14
N GLY A 215 -8.00 -51.78 -1.31
CA GLY A 215 -9.11 -52.49 -1.93
C GLY A 215 -9.45 -52.04 -3.34
N ALA A 216 -9.33 -50.75 -3.64
CA ALA A 216 -9.72 -50.19 -4.94
C ALA A 216 -8.96 -48.90 -5.25
N PRO A 217 -7.61 -48.89 -5.23
CA PRO A 217 -6.82 -47.70 -5.46
C PRO A 217 -7.02 -47.08 -6.85
N GLN A 218 -7.38 -47.89 -7.84
CA GLN A 218 -7.66 -47.47 -9.22
C GLN A 218 -8.90 -46.56 -9.34
N ASN A 219 -9.75 -46.51 -8.33
CA ASN A 219 -10.92 -45.63 -8.30
C ASN A 219 -10.62 -44.23 -7.73
N GLY A 220 -9.40 -44.03 -7.23
CA GLY A 220 -8.94 -42.76 -6.67
C GLY A 220 -8.33 -41.84 -7.72
N VAL A 221 -8.25 -40.55 -7.37
CA VAL A 221 -7.48 -39.53 -8.10
C VAL A 221 -6.61 -38.81 -7.10
N ASN A 222 -5.30 -38.97 -7.20
CA ASN A 222 -4.35 -38.33 -6.29
C ASN A 222 -4.04 -36.92 -6.76
N ALA A 223 -4.67 -35.92 -6.12
CA ALA A 223 -4.45 -34.49 -6.39
C ALA A 223 -3.00 -34.02 -6.09
N GLN A 224 -2.31 -34.70 -5.17
CA GLN A 224 -0.93 -34.36 -4.85
C GLN A 224 0.02 -34.60 -6.02
N TYR A 225 -0.16 -35.70 -6.78
CA TYR A 225 0.64 -35.96 -7.97
C TYR A 225 0.45 -34.88 -9.04
N ALA A 226 -0.78 -34.45 -9.26
CA ALA A 226 -1.07 -33.35 -10.17
C ALA A 226 -0.43 -32.04 -9.73
N ALA A 227 -0.49 -31.72 -8.41
CA ALA A 227 0.14 -30.53 -7.86
C ALA A 227 1.67 -30.57 -7.99
N MET A 228 2.31 -31.70 -7.72
CA MET A 228 3.76 -31.88 -7.88
C MET A 228 4.20 -31.66 -9.33
N LEU A 229 3.50 -32.25 -10.30
CA LEU A 229 3.79 -32.06 -11.72
C LEU A 229 3.59 -30.62 -12.16
N GLY A 230 2.54 -29.96 -11.71
CA GLY A 230 2.29 -28.53 -11.98
C GLY A 230 3.39 -27.63 -11.44
N LEU A 231 3.85 -27.85 -10.20
CA LEU A 231 4.96 -27.10 -9.61
C LEU A 231 6.28 -27.33 -10.34
N GLN A 232 6.58 -28.58 -10.72
CA GLN A 232 7.77 -28.89 -11.51
C GLN A 232 7.74 -28.21 -12.88
N ALA A 233 6.60 -28.20 -13.56
CA ALA A 233 6.44 -27.53 -14.85
C ALA A 233 6.65 -26.02 -14.72
N CYS A 234 6.09 -25.37 -13.68
CA CYS A 234 6.34 -23.96 -13.41
C CYS A 234 7.81 -23.68 -13.12
N ASN A 235 8.47 -24.53 -12.31
CA ASN A 235 9.89 -24.37 -12.01
C ASN A 235 10.78 -24.56 -13.24
N ALA A 236 10.40 -25.43 -14.17
CA ALA A 236 11.14 -25.63 -15.43
C ALA A 236 11.08 -24.44 -16.40
N LEU A 237 10.14 -23.49 -16.19
CA LEU A 237 10.03 -22.25 -16.97
C LEU A 237 10.71 -21.05 -16.30
N ARG A 238 11.36 -21.27 -15.16
CA ARG A 238 11.89 -20.20 -14.30
C ARG A 238 12.88 -19.28 -15.02
N GLU A 239 13.72 -19.82 -15.91
CA GLU A 239 14.71 -19.06 -16.67
C GLU A 239 14.09 -18.29 -17.85
N THR A 240 12.79 -18.41 -18.07
CA THR A 240 12.08 -17.74 -19.18
C THR A 240 11.27 -16.52 -18.73
N PHE A 241 11.29 -16.21 -17.43
CA PHE A 241 10.59 -15.08 -16.85
C PHE A 241 11.44 -13.81 -16.78
#